data_64bddcd31fb55e54c05e05d0a2582b20
#
_entry.id   64bddcd31fb55e54c05e05d0a2582b20
#
_cell.length_a   1.000
_cell.length_b   1.000
_cell.length_c   1.000
_cell.angle_alpha   90.00
_cell.angle_beta   90.00
_cell.angle_gamma   90.00
#
_symmetry.space_group_name_H-M   'P 1'
#
loop_
_entity.id
_entity.type
_entity.pdbx_description
1 polymer ?
#
loop_
_entity_poly.entity_id
_entity_poly.type
_entity_poly.pdbx_seq_one_letter_code
_entity_poly.pdbx_strand_id
1 'polypeptide(L)'
;MPSVSRILEVLVYSLLNFFPFLVLALYPFRHCLRFSKVITGTLIGFLTVIQVLLGAWVSFVSGNHSAIASAVSTILYAAFYFLAVKKHFGKTLFTLLMISNLANLAVISAKCLEGLFFPTLATQDYRWSFSLMLFAVEAVLSVPVFLYMRSVYTPAVEKEPSGLEWRYIWLIPVTFYLMWYYVLYGNTSHSSLEIALQPKNTLFLLVINVGAFLI
;
A
#
# COMPACT_ATOMS: atom_id res chain seq x y z
N MET A 1 23.18 6.28 17.41
CA MET A 1 22.08 7.10 16.86
C MET A 1 22.10 6.94 15.35
N PRO A 2 20.95 6.81 14.67
CA PRO A 2 20.92 6.74 13.21
C PRO A 2 21.44 8.05 12.61
N SER A 3 22.13 7.95 11.47
CA SER A 3 22.60 9.13 10.75
C SER A 3 21.39 9.92 10.18
N VAL A 4 21.55 11.22 10.03
CA VAL A 4 20.51 12.08 9.42
C VAL A 4 20.09 11.57 8.03
N SER A 5 21.05 11.07 7.24
CA SER A 5 20.80 10.44 5.94
C SER A 5 19.88 9.23 6.07
N ARG A 6 20.06 8.40 7.10
CA ARG A 6 19.23 7.22 7.34
C ARG A 6 17.78 7.58 7.69
N ILE A 7 17.60 8.64 8.47
CA ILE A 7 16.26 9.15 8.80
C ILE A 7 15.56 9.62 7.53
N LEU A 8 16.25 10.38 6.68
CA LEU A 8 15.69 10.86 5.41
C LEU A 8 15.31 9.71 4.47
N GLU A 9 16.13 8.66 4.37
CA GLU A 9 15.80 7.47 3.57
C GLU A 9 14.48 6.83 4.00
N VAL A 10 14.27 6.65 5.30
CA VAL A 10 13.04 6.06 5.84
C VAL A 10 11.84 6.99 5.66
N LEU A 11 12.02 8.31 5.82
CA LEU A 11 10.96 9.29 5.60
C LEU A 11 10.48 9.28 4.14
N VAL A 12 11.41 9.30 3.19
CA VAL A 12 11.08 9.28 1.75
C VAL A 12 10.35 8.00 1.39
N TYR A 13 10.85 6.85 1.84
CA TYR A 13 10.18 5.57 1.63
C TYR A 13 8.74 5.57 2.18
N SER A 14 8.57 5.99 3.44
CA SER A 14 7.25 5.99 4.09
C SER A 14 6.27 6.90 3.36
N LEU A 15 6.74 8.04 2.85
CA LEU A 15 5.92 8.97 2.07
C LEU A 15 5.47 8.34 0.73
N LEU A 16 6.40 7.74 -0.02
CA LEU A 16 6.09 7.08 -1.29
C LEU A 16 5.15 5.90 -1.09
N ASN A 17 5.44 5.05 -0.12
CA ASN A 17 4.63 3.86 0.14
C ASN A 17 3.19 4.15 0.60
N PHE A 18 2.90 5.36 1.06
CA PHE A 18 1.62 5.68 1.66
C PHE A 18 0.80 6.70 0.86
N PHE A 19 1.39 7.87 0.56
CA PHE A 19 0.65 9.03 0.08
C PHE A 19 -0.01 8.82 -1.30
N PRO A 20 0.66 8.29 -2.34
CA PRO A 20 0.06 8.11 -3.66
C PRO A 20 -1.15 7.18 -3.63
N PHE A 21 -1.05 6.09 -2.88
CA PHE A 21 -2.11 5.09 -2.77
C PHE A 21 -3.30 5.61 -1.97
N LEU A 22 -3.09 6.44 -0.94
CA LEU A 22 -4.19 7.09 -0.23
C LEU A 22 -4.97 8.04 -1.15
N VAL A 23 -4.27 8.87 -1.92
CA VAL A 23 -4.90 9.77 -2.88
C VAL A 23 -5.69 8.97 -3.92
N LEU A 24 -5.10 7.90 -4.44
CA LEU A 24 -5.74 7.02 -5.41
C LEU A 24 -6.99 6.34 -4.84
N ALA A 25 -6.95 5.88 -3.60
CA ALA A 25 -8.09 5.26 -2.91
C ALA A 25 -9.25 6.24 -2.69
N LEU A 26 -8.96 7.50 -2.40
CA LEU A 26 -9.98 8.54 -2.18
C LEU A 26 -10.57 9.09 -3.49
N TYR A 27 -9.86 8.95 -4.61
CA TYR A 27 -10.26 9.52 -5.89
C TYR A 27 -11.66 9.11 -6.37
N PRO A 28 -12.10 7.83 -6.32
CA PRO A 28 -13.46 7.43 -6.72
C PRO A 28 -14.55 8.03 -5.84
N PHE A 29 -14.23 8.39 -4.60
CA PHE A 29 -15.17 8.92 -3.62
C PHE A 29 -15.06 10.43 -3.40
N ARG A 30 -14.36 11.16 -4.27
CA ARG A 30 -14.10 12.61 -4.14
C ARG A 30 -15.37 13.46 -4.00
N HIS A 31 -16.52 12.98 -4.51
CA HIS A 31 -17.82 13.63 -4.38
C HIS A 31 -18.65 13.11 -3.20
N CYS A 32 -18.18 12.10 -2.51
CA CYS A 32 -18.87 11.44 -1.40
C CYS A 32 -18.04 11.47 -0.11
N LEU A 33 -17.15 12.45 0.04
CA LEU A 33 -16.39 12.64 1.27
C LEU A 33 -17.29 13.20 2.36
N ARG A 34 -17.06 12.76 3.60
CA ARG A 34 -17.80 13.23 4.79
C ARG A 34 -17.38 14.63 5.19
N PHE A 35 -16.11 14.95 4.99
CA PHE A 35 -15.51 16.21 5.40
C PHE A 35 -15.28 17.13 4.19
N SER A 36 -15.16 18.43 4.43
CA SER A 36 -14.75 19.38 3.40
C SER A 36 -13.37 19.03 2.85
N LYS A 37 -13.06 19.49 1.64
CA LYS A 37 -11.75 19.23 0.99
C LYS A 37 -10.58 19.68 1.87
N VAL A 38 -10.72 20.82 2.57
CA VAL A 38 -9.70 21.35 3.47
C VAL A 38 -9.49 20.43 4.66
N ILE A 39 -10.57 20.05 5.36
CA ILE A 39 -10.48 19.13 6.52
C ILE A 39 -9.91 17.78 6.09
N THR A 40 -10.37 17.23 4.96
CA THR A 40 -9.83 15.96 4.44
C THR A 40 -8.33 16.08 4.16
N GLY A 41 -7.89 17.17 3.52
CA GLY A 41 -6.46 17.42 3.26
C GLY A 41 -5.63 17.52 4.55
N THR A 42 -6.13 18.24 5.57
CA THR A 42 -5.47 18.33 6.88
C THR A 42 -5.35 16.96 7.56
N LEU A 43 -6.42 16.17 7.53
CA LEU A 43 -6.42 14.82 8.09
C LEU A 43 -5.46 13.88 7.34
N ILE A 44 -5.38 13.97 6.02
CA ILE A 44 -4.39 13.25 5.21
C ILE A 44 -2.97 13.64 5.63
N GLY A 45 -2.69 14.93 5.76
CA GLY A 45 -1.39 15.42 6.24
C GLY A 45 -1.03 14.88 7.62
N PHE A 46 -1.97 14.93 8.57
CA PHE A 46 -1.78 14.40 9.92
C PHE A 46 -1.54 12.88 9.93
N LEU A 47 -2.34 12.13 9.16
CA LEU A 47 -2.17 10.68 9.02
C LEU A 47 -0.83 10.34 8.38
N THR A 48 -0.40 11.10 7.37
CA THR A 48 0.91 10.93 6.73
C THR A 48 2.04 11.12 7.74
N VAL A 49 1.96 12.14 8.59
CA VAL A 49 2.95 12.36 9.66
C VAL A 49 2.98 11.17 10.63
N ILE A 50 1.83 10.67 11.06
CA ILE A 50 1.77 9.48 11.93
C ILE A 50 2.40 8.26 11.25
N GLN A 51 2.10 8.02 9.99
CA GLN A 51 2.66 6.88 9.24
C GLN A 51 4.18 6.97 9.09
N VAL A 52 4.69 8.15 8.82
CA VAL A 52 6.12 8.44 8.73
C VAL A 52 6.81 8.20 10.09
N LEU A 53 6.21 8.66 11.18
CA LEU A 53 6.73 8.45 12.53
C LEU A 53 6.71 6.97 12.93
N LEU A 54 5.65 6.22 12.58
CA LEU A 54 5.59 4.77 12.80
C LEU A 54 6.65 4.04 12.00
N GLY A 55 6.86 4.38 10.73
CA GLY A 55 7.92 3.81 9.90
C GLY A 55 9.31 4.07 10.47
N ALA A 56 9.58 5.30 10.92
CA ALA A 56 10.81 5.66 11.57
C ALA A 56 11.00 4.90 12.90
N TRP A 57 9.97 4.82 13.73
CA TRP A 57 10.04 4.09 15.01
C TRP A 57 10.38 2.62 14.81
N VAL A 58 9.72 1.93 13.88
CA VAL A 58 10.00 0.52 13.56
C VAL A 58 11.42 0.32 13.08
N SER A 59 11.91 1.20 12.21
CA SER A 59 13.25 1.09 11.63
C SER A 59 14.37 1.30 12.64
N PHE A 60 14.10 2.03 13.74
CA PHE A 60 15.17 2.45 14.68
C PHE A 60 15.07 1.80 16.06
N VAL A 61 13.91 1.35 16.50
CA VAL A 61 13.70 0.92 17.89
C VAL A 61 13.62 -0.60 18.03
N SER A 62 13.26 -1.35 17.00
CA SER A 62 12.98 -2.76 17.22
C SER A 62 13.39 -3.69 16.09
N GLY A 63 14.06 -4.77 16.47
CA GLY A 63 14.49 -5.81 15.54
C GLY A 63 13.37 -6.73 15.02
N ASN A 64 12.19 -6.82 15.62
CA ASN A 64 11.20 -7.85 15.23
C ASN A 64 9.71 -7.39 15.28
N HIS A 65 9.44 -6.09 15.32
CA HIS A 65 8.07 -5.59 15.42
C HIS A 65 7.49 -5.08 14.08
N SER A 66 8.09 -5.44 12.94
CA SER A 66 7.64 -4.99 11.62
C SER A 66 6.21 -5.43 11.29
N ALA A 67 5.81 -6.64 11.67
CA ALA A 67 4.46 -7.14 11.46
C ALA A 67 3.40 -6.37 12.26
N ILE A 68 3.67 -6.09 13.54
CA ILE A 68 2.76 -5.32 14.42
C ILE A 68 2.60 -3.90 13.90
N ALA A 69 3.68 -3.26 13.54
CA ALA A 69 3.63 -1.90 13.02
C ALA A 69 2.95 -1.81 11.65
N SER A 70 3.17 -2.79 10.79
CA SER A 70 2.42 -2.90 9.52
C SER A 70 0.93 -3.08 9.77
N ALA A 71 0.54 -3.92 10.74
CA ALA A 71 -0.86 -4.09 11.13
C ALA A 71 -1.46 -2.79 11.70
N VAL A 72 -0.77 -2.11 12.61
CA VAL A 72 -1.20 -0.82 13.18
C VAL A 72 -1.35 0.23 12.08
N SER A 73 -0.37 0.34 11.20
CA SER A 73 -0.40 1.24 10.05
C SER A 73 -1.63 0.98 9.16
N THR A 74 -1.88 -0.29 8.82
CA THR A 74 -3.03 -0.69 8.00
C THR A 74 -4.37 -0.39 8.69
N ILE A 75 -4.47 -0.63 10.00
CA ILE A 75 -5.68 -0.33 10.77
C ILE A 75 -5.95 1.18 10.81
N LEU A 76 -4.93 1.99 11.06
CA LEU A 76 -5.06 3.46 11.06
C LEU A 76 -5.49 3.99 9.68
N TYR A 77 -4.90 3.45 8.63
CA TYR A 77 -5.26 3.77 7.25
C TYR A 77 -6.71 3.41 6.95
N ALA A 78 -7.13 2.19 7.27
CA ALA A 78 -8.48 1.72 7.08
C ALA A 78 -9.49 2.55 7.90
N ALA A 79 -9.21 2.80 9.18
CA ALA A 79 -10.06 3.61 10.05
C ALA A 79 -10.27 5.03 9.48
N PHE A 80 -9.19 5.70 9.08
CA PHE A 80 -9.29 7.01 8.43
C PHE A 80 -10.14 6.94 7.17
N TYR A 81 -9.90 5.95 6.32
CA TYR A 81 -10.59 5.79 5.04
C TYR A 81 -12.10 5.60 5.22
N PHE A 82 -12.51 4.72 6.14
CA PHE A 82 -13.93 4.52 6.46
C PHE A 82 -14.58 5.74 7.13
N LEU A 83 -13.82 6.52 7.89
CA LEU A 83 -14.32 7.77 8.46
C LEU A 83 -14.47 8.87 7.39
N ALA A 84 -13.56 8.94 6.44
CA ALA A 84 -13.54 9.98 5.42
C ALA A 84 -14.60 9.77 4.32
N VAL A 85 -14.93 8.52 3.98
CA VAL A 85 -15.82 8.18 2.87
C VAL A 85 -17.25 7.93 3.37
N LYS A 86 -18.23 8.65 2.78
CA LYS A 86 -19.67 8.50 3.05
C LYS A 86 -20.32 7.60 1.98
N LYS A 87 -19.96 6.34 1.93
CA LYS A 87 -20.51 5.36 0.97
C LYS A 87 -20.74 3.99 1.65
N HIS A 88 -21.40 3.07 0.91
CA HIS A 88 -21.61 1.70 1.38
C HIS A 88 -20.30 0.99 1.70
N PHE A 89 -20.29 0.33 2.85
CA PHE A 89 -19.12 -0.37 3.39
C PHE A 89 -18.43 -1.30 2.36
N GLY A 90 -19.21 -2.09 1.62
CA GLY A 90 -18.67 -3.04 0.64
C GLY A 90 -17.87 -2.36 -0.48
N LYS A 91 -18.38 -1.26 -1.05
CA LYS A 91 -17.68 -0.47 -2.08
C LYS A 91 -16.39 0.14 -1.54
N THR A 92 -16.47 0.70 -0.35
CA THR A 92 -15.33 1.33 0.33
C THR A 92 -14.27 0.30 0.66
N LEU A 93 -14.65 -0.85 1.22
CA LEU A 93 -13.74 -1.94 1.55
C LEU A 93 -13.09 -2.56 0.32
N PHE A 94 -13.87 -2.81 -0.73
CA PHE A 94 -13.35 -3.31 -2.00
C PHE A 94 -12.28 -2.38 -2.59
N THR A 95 -12.56 -1.08 -2.65
CA THR A 95 -11.59 -0.08 -3.17
C THR A 95 -10.32 -0.06 -2.32
N LEU A 96 -10.47 -0.06 -0.99
CA LEU A 96 -9.34 -0.07 -0.07
C LEU A 96 -8.43 -1.27 -0.32
N LEU A 97 -9.00 -2.47 -0.41
CA LEU A 97 -8.26 -3.71 -0.62
C LEU A 97 -7.61 -3.77 -2.02
N MET A 98 -8.30 -3.32 -3.05
CA MET A 98 -7.74 -3.22 -4.41
C MET A 98 -6.52 -2.30 -4.45
N ILE A 99 -6.62 -1.12 -3.85
CA ILE A 99 -5.49 -0.18 -3.80
C ILE A 99 -4.36 -0.71 -2.91
N SER A 100 -4.66 -1.40 -1.81
CA SER A 100 -3.65 -2.06 -0.98
C SER A 100 -2.89 -3.16 -1.74
N ASN A 101 -3.59 -3.97 -2.53
CA ASN A 101 -2.94 -4.97 -3.39
C ASN A 101 -2.08 -4.31 -4.49
N LEU A 102 -2.52 -3.15 -5.03
CA LEU A 102 -1.71 -2.36 -5.96
C LEU A 102 -0.43 -1.84 -5.29
N ALA A 103 -0.53 -1.32 -4.08
CA ALA A 103 0.63 -0.88 -3.29
C ALA A 103 1.61 -2.04 -3.07
N ASN A 104 1.10 -3.22 -2.70
CA ASN A 104 1.91 -4.42 -2.53
C ASN A 104 2.61 -4.82 -3.84
N LEU A 105 1.90 -4.78 -4.97
CA LEU A 105 2.49 -5.03 -6.29
C LEU A 105 3.63 -4.05 -6.60
N ALA A 106 3.44 -2.77 -6.34
CA ALA A 106 4.46 -1.74 -6.55
C ALA A 106 5.69 -1.99 -5.67
N VAL A 107 5.50 -2.28 -4.38
CA VAL A 107 6.58 -2.57 -3.42
C VAL A 107 7.39 -3.81 -3.84
N ILE A 108 6.71 -4.90 -4.21
CA ILE A 108 7.39 -6.13 -4.64
C ILE A 108 8.16 -5.89 -5.94
N SER A 109 7.54 -5.24 -6.92
CA SER A 109 8.19 -4.91 -8.19
C SER A 109 9.42 -4.02 -7.97
N ALA A 110 9.31 -3.01 -7.12
CA ALA A 110 10.42 -2.15 -6.74
C ALA A 110 11.55 -2.94 -6.06
N LYS A 111 11.21 -3.88 -5.18
CA LYS A 111 12.20 -4.72 -4.49
C LYS A 111 12.92 -5.67 -5.44
N CYS A 112 12.20 -6.23 -6.43
CA CYS A 112 12.81 -7.03 -7.50
C CYS A 112 13.80 -6.21 -8.33
N LEU A 113 13.40 -5.01 -8.74
CA LEU A 113 14.28 -4.12 -9.51
C LEU A 113 15.48 -3.67 -8.68
N GLU A 114 15.29 -3.36 -7.40
CA GLU A 114 16.42 -3.05 -6.51
C GLU A 114 17.40 -4.22 -6.44
N GLY A 115 16.92 -5.46 -6.31
CA GLY A 115 17.77 -6.65 -6.30
C GLY A 115 18.56 -6.85 -7.58
N LEU A 116 18.00 -6.46 -8.74
CA LEU A 116 18.67 -6.54 -10.03
C LEU A 116 19.73 -5.44 -10.22
N PHE A 117 19.41 -4.18 -9.87
CA PHE A 117 20.28 -3.04 -10.14
C PHE A 117 21.24 -2.73 -8.97
N PHE A 118 20.84 -3.03 -7.73
CA PHE A 118 21.59 -2.70 -6.51
C PHE A 118 21.64 -3.89 -5.53
N PRO A 119 22.21 -5.05 -5.93
CA PRO A 119 22.13 -6.29 -5.13
C PRO A 119 22.71 -6.15 -3.73
N THR A 120 23.74 -5.36 -3.54
CA THR A 120 24.37 -5.13 -2.22
C THR A 120 23.52 -4.26 -1.29
N LEU A 121 22.78 -3.30 -1.84
CA LEU A 121 21.89 -2.43 -1.07
C LEU A 121 20.53 -3.11 -0.81
N ALA A 122 20.10 -3.98 -1.70
CA ALA A 122 18.84 -4.70 -1.60
C ALA A 122 18.75 -5.64 -0.39
N THR A 123 19.88 -6.03 0.19
CA THR A 123 19.94 -6.79 1.46
C THR A 123 19.71 -5.94 2.71
N GLN A 124 19.59 -4.61 2.56
CA GLN A 124 19.36 -3.68 3.65
C GLN A 124 17.93 -3.12 3.57
N ASP A 125 17.36 -2.78 4.74
CA ASP A 125 16.01 -2.21 4.79
C ASP A 125 16.00 -0.72 4.41
N TYR A 126 15.02 -0.33 3.59
CA TYR A 126 14.66 1.07 3.30
C TYR A 126 15.84 1.97 2.89
N ARG A 127 16.71 1.47 2.01
CA ARG A 127 17.80 2.28 1.43
C ARG A 127 17.26 3.20 0.34
N TRP A 128 18.01 4.24 0.01
CA TRP A 128 17.68 5.18 -1.07
C TRP A 128 17.42 4.49 -2.42
N SER A 129 18.16 3.40 -2.70
CA SER A 129 17.99 2.56 -3.89
C SER A 129 16.58 2.01 -4.01
N PHE A 130 16.01 1.56 -2.88
CA PHE A 130 14.64 1.06 -2.85
C PHE A 130 13.63 2.17 -3.11
N SER A 131 13.79 3.34 -2.49
CA SER A 131 12.92 4.50 -2.73
C SER A 131 12.96 4.96 -4.18
N LEU A 132 14.15 4.93 -4.82
CA LEU A 132 14.31 5.24 -6.23
C LEU A 132 13.55 4.25 -7.13
N MET A 133 13.70 2.95 -6.87
CA MET A 133 12.98 1.92 -7.63
C MET A 133 11.46 1.99 -7.40
N LEU A 134 11.03 2.25 -6.16
CA LEU A 134 9.61 2.42 -5.84
C LEU A 134 9.02 3.61 -6.60
N PHE A 135 9.69 4.75 -6.58
CA PHE A 135 9.27 5.93 -7.35
C PHE A 135 9.19 5.64 -8.86
N ALA A 136 10.18 4.93 -9.43
CA ALA A 136 10.16 4.56 -10.84
C ALA A 136 8.98 3.65 -11.19
N VAL A 137 8.71 2.64 -10.37
CA VAL A 137 7.56 1.73 -10.53
C VAL A 137 6.25 2.49 -10.42
N GLU A 138 6.10 3.35 -9.40
CA GLU A 138 4.91 4.16 -9.22
C GLU A 138 4.68 5.14 -10.38
N ALA A 139 5.72 5.75 -10.91
CA ALA A 139 5.62 6.63 -12.07
C ALA A 139 5.10 5.89 -13.30
N VAL A 140 5.55 4.66 -13.53
CA VAL A 140 5.08 3.81 -14.63
C VAL A 140 3.64 3.35 -14.41
N LEU A 141 3.31 2.90 -13.20
CA LEU A 141 1.97 2.38 -12.87
C LEU A 141 0.92 3.50 -12.73
N SER A 142 1.32 4.70 -12.34
CA SER A 142 0.38 5.81 -12.05
C SER A 142 -0.49 6.18 -13.26
N VAL A 143 0.08 6.23 -14.46
CA VAL A 143 -0.63 6.63 -15.68
C VAL A 143 -1.74 5.63 -16.04
N PRO A 144 -1.47 4.33 -16.27
CA PRO A 144 -2.52 3.38 -16.64
C PRO A 144 -3.55 3.19 -15.51
N VAL A 145 -3.10 3.16 -14.26
CA VAL A 145 -4.00 3.02 -13.11
C VAL A 145 -4.91 4.24 -12.97
N PHE A 146 -4.38 5.45 -13.10
CA PHE A 146 -5.20 6.66 -13.04
C PHE A 146 -6.22 6.72 -14.18
N LEU A 147 -5.83 6.36 -15.39
CA LEU A 147 -6.73 6.31 -16.54
C LEU A 147 -7.85 5.28 -16.30
N TYR A 148 -7.52 4.09 -15.82
CA TYR A 148 -8.51 3.07 -15.45
C TYR A 148 -9.46 3.56 -14.34
N MET A 149 -8.90 4.12 -13.26
CA MET A 149 -9.69 4.66 -12.15
C MET A 149 -10.64 5.75 -12.59
N ARG A 150 -10.21 6.62 -13.52
CA ARG A 150 -11.03 7.73 -14.02
C ARG A 150 -12.11 7.27 -15.01
N SER A 151 -11.76 6.41 -15.97
CA SER A 151 -12.63 6.07 -17.11
C SER A 151 -13.55 4.89 -16.83
N VAL A 152 -13.15 3.94 -16.02
CA VAL A 152 -13.87 2.69 -15.80
C VAL A 152 -14.37 2.58 -14.36
N TYR A 153 -13.46 2.62 -13.40
CA TYR A 153 -13.77 2.29 -12.01
C TYR A 153 -14.66 3.32 -11.32
N THR A 154 -14.34 4.61 -11.41
CA THR A 154 -15.12 5.67 -10.76
C THR A 154 -16.56 5.71 -11.28
N PRO A 155 -16.83 5.67 -12.60
CA PRO A 155 -18.20 5.59 -13.10
C PRO A 155 -18.97 4.36 -12.63
N ALA A 156 -18.32 3.20 -12.55
CA ALA A 156 -18.93 1.97 -12.05
C ALA A 156 -19.36 2.10 -10.58
N VAL A 157 -18.45 2.61 -9.72
CA VAL A 157 -18.74 2.82 -8.30
C VAL A 157 -19.83 3.88 -8.06
N GLU A 158 -19.88 4.93 -8.88
CA GLU A 158 -20.86 6.03 -8.74
C GLU A 158 -22.25 5.63 -9.22
N LYS A 159 -22.37 4.95 -10.36
CA LYS A 159 -23.63 4.67 -11.05
C LYS A 159 -24.38 3.45 -10.52
N GLU A 160 -23.68 2.43 -10.07
CA GLU A 160 -24.35 1.22 -9.63
C GLU A 160 -25.05 1.40 -8.29
N PRO A 161 -26.34 1.01 -8.18
CA PRO A 161 -27.00 0.92 -6.88
C PRO A 161 -26.23 -0.08 -5.99
N SER A 162 -26.37 0.09 -4.68
CA SER A 162 -25.78 -0.81 -3.68
C SER A 162 -26.48 -2.17 -3.70
N GLY A 163 -26.19 -2.98 -4.71
CA GLY A 163 -26.70 -4.34 -4.85
C GLY A 163 -26.08 -5.31 -3.86
N LEU A 164 -26.68 -6.51 -3.77
CA LEU A 164 -26.15 -7.63 -2.97
C LEU A 164 -24.71 -7.98 -3.33
N GLU A 165 -24.30 -7.76 -4.57
CA GLU A 165 -22.98 -8.03 -5.10
C GLU A 165 -21.87 -7.31 -4.32
N TRP A 166 -22.06 -6.04 -3.97
CA TRP A 166 -21.10 -5.25 -3.21
C TRP A 166 -20.90 -5.72 -1.75
N ARG A 167 -21.81 -6.59 -1.25
CA ARG A 167 -21.65 -7.18 0.08
C ARG A 167 -20.57 -8.25 0.12
N TYR A 168 -20.26 -8.89 -1.00
CA TYR A 168 -19.39 -10.06 -1.03
C TYR A 168 -18.16 -9.90 -1.94
N ILE A 169 -18.20 -9.00 -2.92
CA ILE A 169 -17.13 -8.82 -3.90
C ILE A 169 -15.77 -8.49 -3.25
N TRP A 170 -15.76 -7.85 -2.09
CA TRP A 170 -14.55 -7.54 -1.32
C TRP A 170 -13.84 -8.78 -0.77
N LEU A 171 -14.51 -9.94 -0.73
CA LEU A 171 -13.89 -11.20 -0.33
C LEU A 171 -12.78 -11.62 -1.29
N ILE A 172 -12.87 -11.24 -2.56
CA ILE A 172 -11.85 -11.55 -3.57
C ILE A 172 -10.52 -10.85 -3.24
N PRO A 173 -10.44 -9.51 -3.22
CA PRO A 173 -9.17 -8.84 -2.92
C PRO A 173 -8.68 -9.07 -1.49
N VAL A 174 -9.53 -9.34 -0.50
CA VAL A 174 -9.06 -9.68 0.85
C VAL A 174 -8.35 -11.02 0.89
N THR A 175 -8.81 -12.01 0.11
CA THR A 175 -8.13 -13.31 0.04
C THR A 175 -6.69 -13.14 -0.45
N PHE A 176 -6.48 -12.39 -1.53
CA PHE A 176 -5.16 -12.08 -2.05
C PHE A 176 -4.30 -11.28 -1.06
N TYR A 177 -4.90 -10.30 -0.37
CA TYR A 177 -4.22 -9.52 0.65
C TYR A 177 -3.74 -10.39 1.82
N LEU A 178 -4.58 -11.30 2.31
CA LEU A 178 -4.24 -12.22 3.39
C LEU A 178 -3.18 -13.24 2.97
N MET A 179 -3.24 -13.76 1.73
CA MET A 179 -2.20 -14.63 1.18
C MET A 179 -0.86 -13.92 1.14
N TRP A 180 -0.83 -12.69 0.65
CA TRP A 180 0.38 -11.85 0.63
C TRP A 180 0.93 -11.63 2.05
N TYR A 181 0.06 -11.26 2.99
CA TYR A 181 0.44 -11.04 4.38
C TYR A 181 1.02 -12.31 5.03
N TYR A 182 0.39 -13.46 4.78
CA TYR A 182 0.86 -14.74 5.29
C TYR A 182 2.24 -15.12 4.74
N VAL A 183 2.50 -14.91 3.47
CA VAL A 183 3.80 -15.22 2.86
C VAL A 183 4.91 -14.34 3.45
N LEU A 184 4.64 -13.05 3.67
CA LEU A 184 5.64 -12.13 4.20
C LEU A 184 5.89 -12.28 5.72
N TYR A 185 4.85 -12.53 6.50
CA TYR A 185 4.93 -12.47 7.97
C TYR A 185 4.63 -13.80 8.66
N GLY A 186 4.13 -14.79 7.95
CA GLY A 186 3.77 -16.11 8.51
C GLY A 186 4.98 -17.00 8.79
N ASN A 187 6.13 -16.74 8.15
CA ASN A 187 7.36 -17.49 8.38
C ASN A 187 8.29 -16.70 9.32
N THR A 188 8.39 -17.16 10.56
CA THR A 188 9.18 -16.51 11.61
C THR A 188 10.68 -16.75 11.51
N SER A 189 11.13 -17.67 10.65
CA SER A 189 12.54 -18.03 10.48
C SER A 189 13.35 -17.12 9.57
N HIS A 190 12.65 -16.28 8.75
CA HIS A 190 13.30 -15.37 7.82
C HIS A 190 12.75 -13.95 7.98
N SER A 191 13.58 -12.95 7.70
CA SER A 191 13.10 -11.57 7.60
C SER A 191 12.19 -11.42 6.37
N SER A 192 11.22 -10.50 6.43
CA SER A 192 10.36 -10.19 5.27
C SER A 192 11.16 -9.78 4.04
N LEU A 193 12.34 -9.19 4.27
CA LEU A 193 13.28 -8.78 3.23
C LEU A 193 13.89 -9.99 2.51
N GLU A 194 14.39 -10.98 3.26
CA GLU A 194 14.96 -12.21 2.68
C GLU A 194 13.92 -12.99 1.87
N ILE A 195 12.69 -13.08 2.39
CA ILE A 195 11.58 -13.72 1.69
C ILE A 195 11.31 -13.01 0.36
N ALA A 196 11.27 -11.68 0.35
CA ALA A 196 11.01 -10.89 -0.86
C ALA A 196 12.15 -11.00 -1.91
N LEU A 197 13.39 -11.21 -1.48
CA LEU A 197 14.55 -11.38 -2.37
C LEU A 197 14.70 -12.79 -2.94
N GLN A 198 14.01 -13.79 -2.38
CA GLN A 198 14.05 -15.15 -2.91
C GLN A 198 13.24 -15.24 -4.22
N PRO A 199 13.82 -15.72 -5.35
CA PRO A 199 13.16 -15.72 -6.66
C PRO A 199 11.80 -16.40 -6.68
N LYS A 200 11.66 -17.53 -5.98
CA LYS A 200 10.39 -18.28 -5.90
C LYS A 200 9.30 -17.51 -5.16
N ASN A 201 9.64 -16.90 -4.02
CA ASN A 201 8.69 -16.13 -3.22
C ASN A 201 8.30 -14.84 -3.94
N THR A 202 9.26 -14.19 -4.60
CA THR A 202 9.00 -13.00 -5.39
C THR A 202 8.03 -13.28 -6.53
N LEU A 203 8.26 -14.34 -7.30
CA LEU A 203 7.34 -14.74 -8.38
C LEU A 203 5.94 -15.07 -7.83
N PHE A 204 5.86 -15.79 -6.73
CA PHE A 204 4.58 -16.12 -6.09
C PHE A 204 3.84 -14.88 -5.62
N LEU A 205 4.53 -13.93 -4.98
CA LEU A 205 3.95 -12.66 -4.54
C LEU A 205 3.47 -11.80 -5.73
N LEU A 206 4.22 -11.78 -6.83
CA LEU A 206 3.78 -11.08 -8.05
C LEU A 206 2.52 -11.71 -8.63
N VAL A 207 2.47 -13.05 -8.73
CA VAL A 207 1.28 -13.77 -9.24
C VAL A 207 0.05 -13.49 -8.37
N ILE A 208 0.18 -13.52 -7.04
CA ILE A 208 -0.91 -13.18 -6.12
C ILE A 208 -1.43 -11.77 -6.40
N ASN A 209 -0.53 -10.78 -6.47
CA ASN A 209 -0.94 -9.39 -6.62
C ASN A 209 -1.49 -9.10 -8.02
N VAL A 210 -0.95 -9.69 -9.08
CA VAL A 210 -1.52 -9.59 -10.43
C VAL A 210 -2.88 -10.27 -10.48
N GLY A 211 -3.04 -11.45 -9.87
CA GLY A 211 -4.32 -12.15 -9.79
C GLY A 211 -5.41 -11.31 -9.15
N ALA A 212 -5.08 -10.50 -8.13
CA ALA A 212 -6.03 -9.60 -7.48
C ALA A 212 -6.59 -8.48 -8.40
N PHE A 213 -5.92 -8.21 -9.54
CA PHE A 213 -6.35 -7.22 -10.52
C PHE A 213 -7.09 -7.80 -11.72
N LEU A 214 -6.95 -9.10 -11.99
CA LEU A 214 -7.57 -9.74 -13.14
C LEU A 214 -9.01 -10.20 -12.87
N ILE A 215 -9.47 -10.09 -11.63
CA ILE A 215 -10.80 -10.46 -11.16
C ILE A 215 -11.65 -9.20 -10.97
#